data_d3844d083c97e0714e208dcd58e684b9
#
_entry.id   d3844d083c97e0714e208dcd58e684b9
#
_cell.length_a   1.000
_cell.length_b   1.000
_cell.length_c   1.000
_cell.angle_alpha   90.00
_cell.angle_beta   90.00
_cell.angle_gamma   90.00
#
_symmetry.space_group_name_H-M   'P 1'
#
loop_
_entity.id
_entity.type
_entity.pdbx_description
1 polymer ?
#
loop_
_entity_poly.entity_id
_entity_poly.type
_entity_poly.pdbx_seq_one_letter_code
_entity_poly.pdbx_strand_id
1 'polypeptide(L)'
;MNLRRHRGTIKSVSGKVLSVNHLAAEQHVIRIECPEIVDTALPGNFVHLRCNRELAMRRPMSIMRVSKNQGWFDMLFKTVGVGTDLLSQQSVDDEISVLGPIGVPFKLKDYRKRPMLIGGGVGIPPMIYLAEHIKDQTTSSQPVVLMGSEIPFPFQTRPSQIMSTQCPPEALACMPLLEDWKVLSRLATNQGYSGCFNGFVTDLAKYILNMNRSSLDEFEIFACGPNPMLKAVKALADEFSLPCQISLEEHMACAVGGCAGCAVEIQEGQNIAMKRVCVDGPIFEAETVIFPSK
;
A
#
# COMPACT_ATOMS: atom_id res chain seq x y z
N MET A 1 -15.87 -26.73 -4.98
CA MET A 1 -16.37 -25.36 -5.22
C MET A 1 -15.71 -24.47 -4.17
N ASN A 2 -14.59 -23.80 -4.52
CA ASN A 2 -13.89 -22.92 -3.58
C ASN A 2 -14.75 -21.66 -3.40
N LEU A 3 -15.52 -21.60 -2.33
CA LEU A 3 -16.17 -20.37 -1.88
C LEU A 3 -15.08 -19.29 -1.73
N ARG A 4 -15.10 -18.27 -2.58
CA ARG A 4 -14.17 -17.16 -2.52
C ARG A 4 -14.33 -16.50 -1.15
N ARG A 5 -13.36 -16.70 -0.27
CA ARG A 5 -13.39 -16.37 1.17
C ARG A 5 -13.69 -14.90 1.50
N HIS A 6 -13.71 -14.00 0.50
CA HIS A 6 -13.90 -12.57 0.67
C HIS A 6 -15.28 -12.06 0.17
N ARG A 7 -16.14 -12.93 -0.36
CA ARG A 7 -17.53 -12.59 -0.67
C ARG A 7 -18.38 -12.82 0.56
N GLY A 8 -18.88 -11.79 1.17
CA GLY A 8 -19.65 -11.82 2.42
C GLY A 8 -19.01 -11.06 3.57
N THR A 9 -17.78 -10.54 3.37
CA THR A 9 -17.09 -9.67 4.33
C THR A 9 -17.29 -8.19 4.03
N ILE A 10 -17.73 -7.85 2.81
CA ILE A 10 -17.95 -6.46 2.38
C ILE A 10 -19.24 -5.93 3.02
N LYS A 11 -19.12 -4.88 3.81
CA LYS A 11 -20.21 -4.17 4.47
C LYS A 11 -20.41 -2.81 3.83
N SER A 12 -21.64 -2.31 3.83
CA SER A 12 -21.96 -0.93 3.44
C SER A 12 -22.47 -0.21 4.68
N VAL A 13 -21.68 0.70 5.22
CA VAL A 13 -21.90 1.33 6.52
C VAL A 13 -21.67 2.82 6.44
N SER A 14 -22.12 3.58 7.46
CA SER A 14 -21.74 4.97 7.67
C SER A 14 -20.55 5.01 8.63
N GLY A 15 -19.51 5.73 8.26
CA GLY A 15 -18.37 6.02 9.12
C GLY A 15 -18.36 7.51 9.48
N LYS A 16 -17.80 7.82 10.64
CA LYS A 16 -17.70 9.18 11.16
C LYS A 16 -16.27 9.72 10.96
N VAL A 17 -16.14 10.90 10.38
CA VAL A 17 -14.84 11.56 10.21
C VAL A 17 -14.33 12.05 11.57
N LEU A 18 -13.14 11.59 11.97
CA LEU A 18 -12.48 12.00 13.21
C LEU A 18 -11.44 13.11 12.98
N SER A 19 -10.79 13.11 11.82
CA SER A 19 -9.84 14.16 11.44
C SER A 19 -9.58 14.16 9.95
N VAL A 20 -9.22 15.32 9.41
CA VAL A 20 -8.63 15.51 8.08
C VAL A 20 -7.38 16.34 8.24
N ASN A 21 -6.23 15.77 7.93
CA ASN A 21 -4.94 16.44 8.00
C ASN A 21 -4.47 16.77 6.58
N HIS A 22 -4.29 18.06 6.30
CA HIS A 22 -3.78 18.54 5.03
C HIS A 22 -2.26 18.56 5.05
N LEU A 23 -1.65 18.04 4.00
CA LEU A 23 -0.21 17.89 3.85
C LEU A 23 0.26 18.57 2.58
N ALA A 24 1.58 18.65 2.39
CA ALA A 24 2.17 19.23 1.19
C ALA A 24 1.72 18.50 -0.09
N ALA A 25 1.69 19.21 -1.22
CA ALA A 25 1.37 18.71 -2.56
C ALA A 25 -0.04 18.08 -2.67
N GLU A 26 -1.04 18.73 -2.05
CA GLU A 26 -2.45 18.31 -2.12
C GLU A 26 -2.68 16.88 -1.60
N GLN A 27 -1.86 16.45 -0.65
CA GLN A 27 -2.01 15.17 0.03
C GLN A 27 -2.79 15.35 1.33
N HIS A 28 -3.58 14.35 1.69
CA HIS A 28 -4.44 14.40 2.87
C HIS A 28 -4.45 13.05 3.56
N VAL A 29 -4.43 13.07 4.89
CA VAL A 29 -4.74 11.89 5.71
C VAL A 29 -6.08 12.12 6.38
N ILE A 30 -7.04 11.23 6.11
CA ILE A 30 -8.35 11.22 6.76
C ILE A 30 -8.46 10.02 7.70
N ARG A 31 -8.98 10.27 8.90
CA ARG A 31 -9.32 9.23 9.87
C ARG A 31 -10.81 9.09 9.99
N ILE A 32 -11.30 7.87 9.88
CA ILE A 32 -12.72 7.55 9.93
C ILE A 32 -12.97 6.49 11.01
N GLU A 33 -13.87 6.78 11.95
CA GLU A 33 -14.40 5.81 12.89
C GLU A 33 -15.39 4.93 12.15
N CYS A 34 -15.13 3.63 12.14
CA CYS A 34 -15.95 2.62 11.46
C CYS A 34 -15.58 1.22 11.96
N PRO A 35 -16.03 0.84 13.18
CA PRO A 35 -15.65 -0.44 13.80
C PRO A 35 -15.93 -1.65 12.92
N GLU A 36 -17.06 -1.65 12.21
CA GLU A 36 -17.47 -2.78 11.36
C GLU A 36 -16.49 -3.07 10.20
N ILE A 37 -15.77 -2.06 9.74
CA ILE A 37 -14.71 -2.21 8.73
C ILE A 37 -13.42 -2.67 9.39
N VAL A 38 -13.05 -2.00 10.49
CA VAL A 38 -11.78 -2.20 11.20
C VAL A 38 -11.64 -3.62 11.74
N ASP A 39 -12.71 -4.22 12.25
CA ASP A 39 -12.70 -5.57 12.83
C ASP A 39 -12.14 -6.64 11.90
N THR A 40 -12.43 -6.51 10.60
CA THR A 40 -12.10 -7.52 9.58
C THR A 40 -11.08 -7.05 8.55
N ALA A 41 -10.65 -5.78 8.59
CA ALA A 41 -9.64 -5.24 7.68
C ALA A 41 -8.28 -5.91 7.91
N LEU A 42 -7.59 -6.21 6.80
CA LEU A 42 -6.25 -6.79 6.76
C LEU A 42 -5.35 -5.98 5.81
N PRO A 43 -4.02 -6.02 5.97
CA PRO A 43 -3.09 -5.34 5.06
C PRO A 43 -3.31 -5.73 3.59
N GLY A 44 -3.45 -4.72 2.72
CA GLY A 44 -3.80 -4.90 1.32
C GLY A 44 -5.28 -4.72 1.01
N ASN A 45 -6.17 -4.69 2.02
CA ASN A 45 -7.54 -4.30 1.82
C ASN A 45 -7.66 -2.78 1.56
N PHE A 46 -8.73 -2.42 0.86
CA PHE A 46 -9.13 -1.05 0.61
C PHE A 46 -10.61 -0.84 0.93
N VAL A 47 -11.04 0.39 0.93
CA VAL A 47 -12.45 0.79 1.06
C VAL A 47 -12.89 1.58 -0.17
N HIS A 48 -14.19 1.62 -0.43
CA HIS A 48 -14.79 2.37 -1.52
C HIS A 48 -15.70 3.45 -0.94
N LEU A 49 -15.23 4.70 -0.93
CA LEU A 49 -15.88 5.81 -0.26
C LEU A 49 -16.84 6.57 -1.19
N ARG A 50 -17.96 6.97 -0.67
CA ARG A 50 -18.86 7.96 -1.31
C ARG A 50 -18.48 9.34 -0.80
N CYS A 51 -17.68 10.06 -1.58
CA CYS A 51 -17.11 11.34 -1.18
C CYS A 51 -18.16 12.47 -1.01
N ASN A 52 -19.31 12.35 -1.68
CA ASN A 52 -20.43 13.28 -1.56
C ASN A 52 -21.72 12.57 -2.01
N ARG A 53 -22.88 13.00 -1.48
CA ARG A 53 -24.19 12.39 -1.82
C ARG A 53 -24.60 12.63 -3.27
N GLU A 54 -24.12 13.71 -3.88
CA GLU A 54 -24.40 14.07 -5.27
C GLU A 54 -23.51 13.34 -6.28
N LEU A 55 -22.38 12.76 -5.83
CA LEU A 55 -21.50 11.98 -6.68
C LEU A 55 -21.94 10.52 -6.71
N ALA A 56 -22.31 10.04 -7.90
CA ALA A 56 -22.72 8.65 -8.10
C ALA A 56 -21.55 7.66 -7.85
N MET A 57 -20.34 8.04 -8.29
CA MET A 57 -19.18 7.16 -8.24
C MET A 57 -18.42 7.28 -6.92
N ARG A 58 -18.19 6.15 -6.28
CA ARG A 58 -17.30 6.03 -5.12
C ARG A 58 -15.82 6.09 -5.55
N ARG A 59 -14.93 6.23 -4.59
CA ARG A 59 -13.46 6.23 -4.79
C ARG A 59 -12.82 5.09 -4.01
N PRO A 60 -12.03 4.22 -4.65
CA PRO A 60 -11.24 3.22 -3.94
C PRO A 60 -10.10 3.91 -3.20
N MET A 61 -9.92 3.56 -1.93
CA MET A 61 -8.90 4.13 -1.05
C MET A 61 -8.25 3.02 -0.23
N SER A 62 -6.93 2.90 -0.32
CA SER A 62 -6.17 1.93 0.46
C SER A 62 -6.19 2.27 1.94
N ILE A 63 -6.38 1.26 2.78
CA ILE A 63 -6.26 1.41 4.23
C ILE A 63 -4.78 1.54 4.59
N MET A 64 -4.44 2.60 5.34
CA MET A 64 -3.09 2.90 5.79
C MET A 64 -2.80 2.36 7.19
N ARG A 65 -3.76 2.48 8.09
CA ARG A 65 -3.67 2.01 9.47
C ARG A 65 -5.05 1.66 10.01
N VAL A 66 -5.10 0.81 11.00
CA VAL A 66 -6.33 0.52 11.77
C VAL A 66 -6.05 0.56 13.27
N SER A 67 -7.05 0.98 14.03
CA SER A 67 -7.06 0.78 15.48
C SER A 67 -8.30 0.00 15.86
N LYS A 68 -8.15 -1.30 16.10
CA LYS A 68 -9.28 -2.16 16.49
C LYS A 68 -9.89 -1.73 17.83
N ASN A 69 -9.05 -1.28 18.77
CA ASN A 69 -9.50 -0.85 20.10
C ASN A 69 -10.31 0.45 20.08
N GLN A 70 -10.02 1.33 19.12
CA GLN A 70 -10.69 2.63 18.97
C GLN A 70 -11.68 2.66 17.81
N GLY A 71 -11.74 1.61 17.00
CA GLY A 71 -12.70 1.46 15.91
C GLY A 71 -12.46 2.37 14.69
N TRP A 72 -11.25 2.88 14.46
CA TRP A 72 -10.95 3.77 13.34
C TRP A 72 -9.92 3.20 12.37
N PHE A 73 -9.95 3.74 11.15
CA PHE A 73 -8.89 3.54 10.15
C PHE A 73 -8.45 4.86 9.53
N ASP A 74 -7.19 4.90 9.08
CA ASP A 74 -6.59 6.01 8.35
C ASP A 74 -6.44 5.67 6.87
N MET A 75 -6.54 6.69 6.02
CA MET A 75 -6.23 6.64 4.59
C MET A 75 -5.45 7.87 4.19
N LEU A 76 -4.50 7.69 3.28
CA LEU A 76 -3.83 8.77 2.57
C LEU A 76 -4.41 8.87 1.15
N PHE A 77 -4.69 10.06 0.71
CA PHE A 77 -5.09 10.34 -0.67
C PHE A 77 -4.52 11.68 -1.15
N LYS A 78 -4.55 11.87 -2.47
CA LYS A 78 -4.19 13.14 -3.11
C LYS A 78 -5.41 13.70 -3.82
N THR A 79 -5.59 15.02 -3.78
CA THR A 79 -6.59 15.70 -4.59
C THR A 79 -6.17 15.64 -6.06
N VAL A 80 -6.96 14.91 -6.85
CA VAL A 80 -6.73 14.73 -8.30
C VAL A 80 -8.00 15.01 -9.13
N GLY A 81 -9.11 15.33 -8.48
CA GLY A 81 -10.39 15.62 -9.13
C GLY A 81 -11.51 15.83 -8.13
N VAL A 82 -12.70 16.14 -8.60
CA VAL A 82 -13.86 16.57 -7.79
C VAL A 82 -14.14 15.66 -6.59
N GLY A 83 -14.05 14.34 -6.74
CA GLY A 83 -14.36 13.43 -5.63
C GLY A 83 -13.34 13.50 -4.50
N THR A 84 -12.04 13.56 -4.80
CA THR A 84 -10.99 13.71 -3.80
C THR A 84 -10.92 15.12 -3.23
N ASP A 85 -11.29 16.13 -4.01
CA ASP A 85 -11.43 17.50 -3.54
C ASP A 85 -12.54 17.59 -2.47
N LEU A 86 -13.75 17.08 -2.75
CA LEU A 86 -14.84 17.01 -1.79
C LEU A 86 -14.51 16.15 -0.55
N LEU A 87 -13.68 15.12 -0.70
CA LEU A 87 -13.21 14.33 0.42
C LEU A 87 -12.26 15.12 1.31
N SER A 88 -11.40 15.98 0.74
CA SER A 88 -10.48 16.82 1.50
C SER A 88 -11.20 17.92 2.30
N GLN A 89 -12.41 18.31 1.91
CA GLN A 89 -13.23 19.32 2.56
C GLN A 89 -14.13 18.77 3.68
N GLN A 90 -14.08 17.46 3.95
CA GLN A 90 -14.84 16.87 5.06
C GLN A 90 -14.40 17.45 6.41
N SER A 91 -15.36 17.64 7.29
CA SER A 91 -15.15 18.15 8.63
C SER A 91 -15.24 17.04 9.68
N VAL A 92 -14.71 17.28 10.86
CA VAL A 92 -14.91 16.38 12.01
C VAL A 92 -16.41 16.25 12.26
N ASP A 93 -16.84 15.03 12.58
CA ASP A 93 -18.23 14.60 12.80
C ASP A 93 -19.08 14.43 11.52
N ASP A 94 -18.54 14.73 10.33
CA ASP A 94 -19.23 14.39 9.09
C ASP A 94 -19.40 12.87 8.93
N GLU A 95 -20.54 12.47 8.36
CA GLU A 95 -20.82 11.08 8.02
C GLU A 95 -20.43 10.78 6.56
N ILE A 96 -19.66 9.73 6.38
CA ILE A 96 -19.22 9.25 5.08
C ILE A 96 -19.64 7.81 4.84
N SER A 97 -20.23 7.52 3.67
CA SER A 97 -20.60 6.13 3.34
C SER A 97 -19.39 5.34 2.90
N VAL A 98 -19.13 4.25 3.62
CA VAL A 98 -17.99 3.33 3.45
C VAL A 98 -18.48 1.98 2.98
N LEU A 99 -17.91 1.47 1.91
CA LEU A 99 -18.08 0.10 1.44
C LEU A 99 -16.75 -0.64 1.62
N GLY A 100 -16.72 -1.72 2.39
CA GLY A 100 -15.49 -2.47 2.67
C GLY A 100 -15.59 -3.46 3.82
N PRO A 101 -14.46 -4.03 4.28
CA PRO A 101 -13.18 -4.03 3.56
C PRO A 101 -13.28 -4.83 2.27
N ILE A 102 -12.54 -4.43 1.25
CA ILE A 102 -12.60 -5.00 -0.10
C ILE A 102 -11.22 -5.57 -0.46
N GLY A 103 -11.21 -6.65 -1.23
CA GLY A 103 -10.03 -7.22 -1.84
C GLY A 103 -9.39 -8.35 -1.04
N VAL A 104 -8.52 -9.07 -1.74
CA VAL A 104 -7.68 -10.13 -1.18
C VAL A 104 -6.47 -9.48 -0.50
N PRO A 105 -6.23 -9.71 0.80
CA PRO A 105 -5.10 -9.14 1.51
C PRO A 105 -3.77 -9.79 1.09
N PHE A 106 -2.66 -9.19 1.49
CA PHE A 106 -1.35 -9.83 1.39
C PHE A 106 -1.35 -11.19 2.11
N LYS A 107 -0.66 -12.18 1.53
CA LYS A 107 -0.46 -13.47 2.17
C LYS A 107 0.61 -13.31 3.24
N LEU A 108 0.20 -13.44 4.50
CA LEU A 108 1.02 -13.19 5.68
C LEU A 108 1.35 -14.47 6.46
N LYS A 109 1.16 -15.63 5.84
CA LYS A 109 1.61 -16.92 6.39
C LYS A 109 2.91 -17.30 5.73
N ASP A 110 3.88 -17.71 6.56
CA ASP A 110 5.17 -18.25 6.12
C ASP A 110 6.03 -17.26 5.29
N TYR A 111 5.87 -15.95 5.52
CA TYR A 111 6.76 -14.96 4.90
C TYR A 111 8.19 -15.06 5.45
N ARG A 112 9.15 -14.64 4.62
CA ARG A 112 10.56 -14.70 4.94
C ARG A 112 10.93 -13.72 6.06
N LYS A 113 12.07 -13.97 6.73
CA LYS A 113 12.53 -13.22 7.91
C LYS A 113 12.69 -11.73 7.66
N ARG A 114 13.04 -11.32 6.43
CA ARG A 114 13.34 -9.94 6.05
C ARG A 114 12.42 -9.47 4.91
N PRO A 115 11.13 -9.22 5.19
CA PRO A 115 10.22 -8.71 4.18
C PRO A 115 10.64 -7.29 3.77
N MET A 116 10.80 -7.08 2.44
CA MET A 116 11.09 -5.78 1.85
C MET A 116 9.79 -5.18 1.31
N LEU A 117 9.35 -4.10 1.94
CA LEU A 117 8.09 -3.42 1.64
C LEU A 117 8.38 -2.17 0.80
N ILE A 118 7.94 -2.14 -0.46
CA ILE A 118 8.25 -1.06 -1.41
C ILE A 118 6.98 -0.28 -1.73
N GLY A 119 6.91 0.98 -1.27
CA GLY A 119 5.77 1.87 -1.51
C GLY A 119 6.12 3.06 -2.40
N GLY A 120 5.26 3.40 -3.37
CA GLY A 120 5.43 4.55 -4.25
C GLY A 120 4.24 5.49 -4.27
N GLY A 121 4.42 6.77 -3.94
CA GLY A 121 3.34 7.76 -3.94
C GLY A 121 2.16 7.34 -3.07
N VAL A 122 0.95 7.27 -3.64
CA VAL A 122 -0.26 6.81 -2.94
C VAL A 122 -0.27 5.31 -2.63
N GLY A 123 0.73 4.54 -3.08
CA GLY A 123 0.97 3.16 -2.68
C GLY A 123 1.78 2.99 -1.37
N ILE A 124 2.22 4.08 -0.75
CA ILE A 124 2.86 4.07 0.58
C ILE A 124 1.92 3.53 1.69
N PRO A 125 0.63 3.91 1.75
CA PRO A 125 -0.30 3.46 2.78
C PRO A 125 -0.36 1.96 3.03
N PRO A 126 -0.55 1.08 2.03
CA PRO A 126 -0.59 -0.36 2.26
C PRO A 126 0.70 -0.90 2.89
N MET A 127 1.85 -0.30 2.58
CA MET A 127 3.15 -0.71 3.14
C MET A 127 3.28 -0.33 4.61
N ILE A 128 2.70 0.80 5.03
CA ILE A 128 2.64 1.20 6.44
C ILE A 128 1.78 0.20 7.23
N TYR A 129 0.58 -0.13 6.72
CA TYR A 129 -0.31 -1.08 7.38
C TYR A 129 0.32 -2.49 7.46
N LEU A 130 0.98 -2.92 6.39
CA LEU A 130 1.69 -4.20 6.37
C LEU A 130 2.84 -4.22 7.37
N ALA A 131 3.64 -3.14 7.47
CA ALA A 131 4.73 -3.02 8.44
C ALA A 131 4.22 -3.06 9.88
N GLU A 132 3.13 -2.33 10.21
CA GLU A 132 2.48 -2.36 11.52
C GLU A 132 2.03 -3.78 11.89
N HIS A 133 1.37 -4.46 10.96
CA HIS A 133 0.89 -5.82 11.14
C HIS A 133 2.02 -6.83 11.37
N ILE A 134 3.08 -6.78 10.56
CA ILE A 134 4.25 -7.67 10.71
C ILE A 134 4.90 -7.47 12.07
N LYS A 135 5.13 -6.22 12.46
CA LYS A 135 5.70 -5.86 13.77
C LYS A 135 4.87 -6.42 14.93
N ASP A 136 3.55 -6.36 14.83
CA ASP A 136 2.65 -6.80 15.92
C ASP A 136 2.49 -8.33 16.00
N GLN A 137 2.79 -9.05 14.90
CA GLN A 137 2.65 -10.51 14.86
C GLN A 137 3.90 -11.26 15.31
N THR A 138 5.09 -10.70 15.11
CA THR A 138 6.34 -11.41 15.40
C THR A 138 7.50 -10.47 15.71
N THR A 139 8.28 -10.82 16.73
CA THR A 139 9.52 -10.12 17.10
C THR A 139 10.74 -10.60 16.30
N SER A 140 10.63 -11.72 15.58
CA SER A 140 11.75 -12.31 14.82
C SER A 140 11.87 -11.74 13.40
N SER A 141 10.83 -11.13 12.86
CA SER A 141 10.84 -10.52 11.54
C SER A 141 11.52 -9.15 11.57
N GLN A 142 12.28 -8.85 10.52
CA GLN A 142 13.02 -7.60 10.34
C GLN A 142 12.60 -6.92 9.04
N PRO A 143 11.41 -6.33 8.98
CA PRO A 143 10.94 -5.66 7.78
C PRO A 143 11.81 -4.46 7.44
N VAL A 144 12.03 -4.26 6.13
CA VAL A 144 12.67 -3.06 5.57
C VAL A 144 11.66 -2.34 4.70
N VAL A 145 11.35 -1.09 5.02
CA VAL A 145 10.34 -0.30 4.29
C VAL A 145 11.04 0.75 3.44
N LEU A 146 10.82 0.68 2.14
CA LEU A 146 11.38 1.61 1.17
C LEU A 146 10.23 2.41 0.55
N MET A 147 10.36 3.74 0.57
CA MET A 147 9.33 4.63 0.06
C MET A 147 9.89 5.55 -1.01
N GLY A 148 9.23 5.58 -2.18
CA GLY A 148 9.57 6.47 -3.29
C GLY A 148 8.53 7.56 -3.50
N SER A 149 8.95 8.80 -3.75
CA SER A 149 8.04 9.88 -4.10
C SER A 149 8.72 10.94 -4.94
N GLU A 150 8.03 11.41 -5.99
CA GLU A 150 8.45 12.56 -6.82
C GLU A 150 7.83 13.88 -6.33
N ILE A 151 7.02 13.83 -5.28
CA ILE A 151 6.47 15.00 -4.56
C ILE A 151 6.88 14.91 -3.09
N PRO A 152 6.73 15.97 -2.28
CA PRO A 152 7.00 15.89 -0.85
C PRO A 152 6.33 14.68 -0.21
N PHE A 153 7.04 13.99 0.68
CA PHE A 153 6.46 12.85 1.40
C PHE A 153 5.27 13.29 2.27
N PRO A 154 4.26 12.43 2.47
CA PRO A 154 3.08 12.76 3.27
C PRO A 154 3.37 12.74 4.78
N PHE A 155 4.58 13.07 5.16
CA PHE A 155 5.08 13.20 6.53
C PHE A 155 6.35 14.04 6.56
N GLN A 156 6.66 14.60 7.71
CA GLN A 156 7.91 15.29 7.93
C GLN A 156 9.04 14.26 8.14
N THR A 157 10.01 14.23 7.23
CA THR A 157 11.14 13.30 7.30
C THR A 157 12.10 13.69 8.41
N ARG A 158 12.80 12.71 8.98
CA ARG A 158 13.92 12.95 9.92
C ARG A 158 15.07 11.99 9.64
N PRO A 159 16.31 12.29 10.08
CA PRO A 159 17.39 11.32 10.04
C PRO A 159 17.08 10.10 10.89
N SER A 160 17.34 8.91 10.34
CA SER A 160 17.15 7.64 11.05
C SER A 160 18.24 7.44 12.11
N GLN A 161 17.85 6.93 13.26
CA GLN A 161 18.73 6.42 14.30
C GLN A 161 19.02 4.93 14.16
N ILE A 162 18.26 4.23 13.30
CA ILE A 162 18.48 2.83 12.98
C ILE A 162 19.61 2.73 11.97
N MET A 163 20.80 2.41 12.47
CA MET A 163 21.99 2.25 11.64
C MET A 163 21.92 0.95 10.84
N SER A 164 22.25 1.02 9.57
CA SER A 164 22.32 -0.14 8.68
C SER A 164 23.46 0.02 7.68
N THR A 165 24.42 -0.89 7.73
CA THR A 165 25.52 -0.95 6.75
C THR A 165 25.08 -1.46 5.39
N GLN A 166 23.83 -1.91 5.28
CA GLN A 166 23.25 -2.45 4.05
C GLN A 166 22.53 -1.40 3.21
N CYS A 167 22.32 -0.20 3.79
CA CYS A 167 21.75 0.95 3.08
C CYS A 167 22.85 1.86 2.55
N PRO A 168 22.61 2.60 1.44
CA PRO A 168 23.53 3.65 1.01
C PRO A 168 23.77 4.66 2.14
N PRO A 169 25.03 5.09 2.38
CA PRO A 169 25.35 5.96 3.51
C PRO A 169 24.68 7.34 3.43
N GLU A 170 24.33 7.80 2.23
CA GLU A 170 23.59 9.05 2.00
C GLU A 170 22.08 8.92 2.28
N ALA A 171 21.52 7.71 2.23
CA ALA A 171 20.09 7.46 2.46
C ALA A 171 19.78 7.40 3.96
N LEU A 172 19.73 8.56 4.61
CA LEU A 172 19.53 8.69 6.06
C LEU A 172 18.09 9.04 6.43
N ALA A 173 17.30 9.64 5.51
CA ALA A 173 15.93 10.04 5.81
C ALA A 173 15.01 8.83 6.02
N CYS A 174 14.17 8.92 7.03
CA CYS A 174 13.21 7.90 7.40
C CYS A 174 11.80 8.48 7.65
N MET A 175 10.81 7.60 7.70
CA MET A 175 9.47 7.92 8.20
C MET A 175 9.46 7.85 9.73
N PRO A 176 9.12 8.95 10.45
CA PRO A 176 9.13 8.98 11.93
C PRO A 176 8.33 7.87 12.57
N LEU A 177 7.14 7.57 12.06
CA LEU A 177 6.26 6.53 12.61
C LEU A 177 6.92 5.14 12.58
N LEU A 178 7.57 4.78 11.49
CA LEU A 178 8.29 3.50 11.37
C LEU A 178 9.53 3.47 12.26
N GLU A 179 10.23 4.60 12.35
CA GLU A 179 11.37 4.75 13.26
C GLU A 179 10.96 4.54 14.74
N ASP A 180 9.83 5.11 15.16
CA ASP A 180 9.28 4.93 16.51
C ASP A 180 8.88 3.47 16.77
N TRP A 181 8.46 2.74 15.74
CA TRP A 181 8.20 1.30 15.80
C TRP A 181 9.45 0.42 15.73
N LYS A 182 10.64 1.00 15.58
CA LYS A 182 11.91 0.30 15.36
C LYS A 182 11.94 -0.51 14.06
N VAL A 183 11.21 -0.05 13.05
CA VAL A 183 11.20 -0.60 11.71
C VAL A 183 12.11 0.24 10.82
N LEU A 184 13.10 -0.42 10.21
CA LEU A 184 14.02 0.25 9.29
C LEU A 184 13.26 0.79 8.07
N SER A 185 13.34 2.10 7.85
CA SER A 185 12.81 2.70 6.62
C SER A 185 13.82 3.61 5.94
N ARG A 186 13.77 3.69 4.61
CA ARG A 186 14.58 4.59 3.79
C ARG A 186 13.74 5.18 2.66
N LEU A 187 14.10 6.38 2.28
CA LEU A 187 13.36 7.19 1.31
C LEU A 187 14.18 7.40 0.04
N ALA A 188 13.51 7.37 -1.11
CA ALA A 188 14.10 7.58 -2.43
C ALA A 188 13.33 8.65 -3.22
N THR A 189 14.03 9.50 -3.95
CA THR A 189 13.42 10.53 -4.80
C THR A 189 14.44 11.06 -5.82
N ASN A 190 13.96 11.51 -6.98
CA ASN A 190 14.77 12.26 -7.95
C ASN A 190 14.70 13.79 -7.73
N GLN A 191 14.03 14.25 -6.67
CA GLN A 191 13.83 15.69 -6.39
C GLN A 191 14.93 16.28 -5.49
N GLY A 192 15.92 15.49 -5.08
CA GLY A 192 17.03 15.97 -4.25
C GLY A 192 16.67 16.33 -2.82
N TYR A 193 15.61 15.72 -2.23
CA TYR A 193 15.26 15.95 -0.83
C TYR A 193 16.35 15.42 0.09
N SER A 194 16.70 16.24 1.08
CA SER A 194 17.84 15.98 1.98
C SER A 194 17.71 14.62 2.68
N GLY A 195 18.80 13.85 2.67
CA GLY A 195 18.90 12.54 3.30
C GLY A 195 18.13 11.41 2.59
N CYS A 196 17.48 11.70 1.46
CA CYS A 196 16.90 10.66 0.61
C CYS A 196 17.94 10.10 -0.36
N PHE A 197 17.76 8.84 -0.74
CA PHE A 197 18.49 8.25 -1.86
C PHE A 197 18.10 8.99 -3.16
N ASN A 198 19.11 9.40 -3.94
CA ASN A 198 18.86 10.05 -5.23
C ASN A 198 18.68 8.99 -6.33
N GLY A 199 17.45 8.74 -6.72
CA GLY A 199 17.07 7.72 -7.68
C GLY A 199 15.69 7.14 -7.40
N PHE A 200 15.32 6.10 -8.13
CA PHE A 200 14.06 5.39 -7.90
C PHE A 200 14.15 4.46 -6.68
N VAL A 201 13.00 4.21 -6.06
CA VAL A 201 12.91 3.30 -4.91
C VAL A 201 13.36 1.87 -5.27
N THR A 202 13.22 1.47 -6.52
CA THR A 202 13.71 0.18 -7.04
C THR A 202 15.24 0.12 -7.12
N ASP A 203 15.92 1.25 -7.38
CA ASP A 203 17.38 1.32 -7.37
C ASP A 203 17.92 1.19 -5.94
N LEU A 204 17.24 1.85 -4.98
CA LEU A 204 17.53 1.68 -3.55
C LEU A 204 17.32 0.24 -3.10
N ALA A 205 16.22 -0.40 -3.52
CA ALA A 205 15.96 -1.81 -3.24
C ALA A 205 17.03 -2.72 -3.83
N LYS A 206 17.43 -2.48 -5.08
CA LYS A 206 18.51 -3.20 -5.76
C LYS A 206 19.84 -3.07 -5.04
N TYR A 207 20.18 -1.86 -4.56
CA TYR A 207 21.38 -1.64 -3.76
C TYR A 207 21.38 -2.52 -2.51
N ILE A 208 20.28 -2.52 -1.74
CA ILE A 208 20.15 -3.31 -0.51
C ILE A 208 20.24 -4.82 -0.80
N LEU A 209 19.60 -5.32 -1.85
CA LEU A 209 19.67 -6.73 -2.24
C LEU A 209 21.09 -7.14 -2.66
N ASN A 210 21.82 -6.27 -3.39
CA ASN A 210 23.21 -6.50 -3.75
C ASN A 210 24.12 -6.59 -2.54
N MET A 211 23.90 -5.78 -1.49
CA MET A 211 24.64 -5.84 -0.24
C MET A 211 24.34 -7.10 0.59
N ASN A 212 23.26 -7.83 0.26
CA ASN A 212 22.78 -9.01 0.98
C ASN A 212 22.81 -10.30 0.13
N ARG A 213 23.64 -10.39 -0.90
CA ARG A 213 23.65 -11.53 -1.84
C ARG A 213 23.83 -12.90 -1.16
N SER A 214 24.47 -12.96 0.00
CA SER A 214 24.67 -14.21 0.77
C SER A 214 23.45 -14.65 1.58
N SER A 215 22.42 -13.82 1.68
CA SER A 215 21.20 -14.06 2.50
C SER A 215 19.91 -13.68 1.77
N LEU A 216 19.90 -13.81 0.44
CA LEU A 216 18.69 -13.50 -0.37
C LEU A 216 17.50 -14.39 -0.01
N ASP A 217 17.74 -15.59 0.46
CA ASP A 217 16.72 -16.52 0.95
C ASP A 217 15.94 -15.99 2.16
N GLU A 218 16.46 -14.98 2.87
CA GLU A 218 15.74 -14.29 3.93
C GLU A 218 14.75 -13.22 3.41
N PHE A 219 14.84 -12.80 2.14
CA PHE A 219 14.04 -11.72 1.58
C PHE A 219 12.82 -12.19 0.81
N GLU A 220 11.74 -11.44 0.95
CA GLU A 220 10.52 -11.49 0.14
C GLU A 220 10.07 -10.05 -0.12
N ILE A 221 9.52 -9.77 -1.30
CA ILE A 221 9.14 -8.41 -1.70
C ILE A 221 7.62 -8.26 -1.64
N PHE A 222 7.17 -7.14 -1.06
CA PHE A 222 5.80 -6.67 -1.10
C PHE A 222 5.80 -5.26 -1.67
N ALA A 223 4.95 -4.97 -2.65
CA ALA A 223 4.95 -3.63 -3.23
C ALA A 223 3.55 -3.11 -3.56
N CYS A 224 3.42 -1.77 -3.48
CA CYS A 224 2.26 -1.03 -3.94
C CYS A 224 2.70 0.32 -4.49
N GLY A 225 2.16 0.73 -5.65
CA GLY A 225 2.48 1.99 -6.29
C GLY A 225 2.09 2.04 -7.76
N PRO A 226 2.55 3.05 -8.49
CA PRO A 226 2.24 3.21 -9.91
C PRO A 226 2.71 2.03 -10.77
N ASN A 227 1.97 1.69 -11.83
CA ASN A 227 2.28 0.58 -12.73
C ASN A 227 3.75 0.55 -13.23
N PRO A 228 4.40 1.68 -13.60
CA PRO A 228 5.81 1.66 -13.97
C PRO A 228 6.73 1.16 -12.85
N MET A 229 6.45 1.57 -11.59
CA MET A 229 7.20 1.11 -10.42
C MET A 229 6.96 -0.38 -10.18
N LEU A 230 5.71 -0.85 -10.24
CA LEU A 230 5.39 -2.28 -10.04
C LEU A 230 6.02 -3.17 -11.11
N LYS A 231 6.10 -2.70 -12.37
CA LYS A 231 6.82 -3.37 -13.46
C LYS A 231 8.33 -3.47 -13.14
N ALA A 232 8.93 -2.40 -12.61
CA ALA A 232 10.34 -2.41 -12.20
C ALA A 232 10.57 -3.31 -10.98
N VAL A 233 9.64 -3.34 -10.02
CA VAL A 233 9.69 -4.26 -8.87
C VAL A 233 9.60 -5.72 -9.32
N LYS A 234 8.71 -6.06 -10.27
CA LYS A 234 8.65 -7.40 -10.86
C LYS A 234 9.99 -7.80 -11.46
N ALA A 235 10.57 -6.94 -12.31
CA ALA A 235 11.87 -7.20 -12.93
C ALA A 235 12.98 -7.37 -11.87
N LEU A 236 12.94 -6.59 -10.78
CA LEU A 236 13.87 -6.75 -9.66
C LEU A 236 13.70 -8.10 -8.96
N ALA A 237 12.46 -8.51 -8.68
CA ALA A 237 12.17 -9.81 -8.09
C ALA A 237 12.66 -10.97 -8.97
N ASP A 238 12.45 -10.87 -10.28
CA ASP A 238 12.93 -11.85 -11.27
C ASP A 238 14.48 -11.91 -11.27
N GLU A 239 15.17 -10.74 -11.28
CA GLU A 239 16.65 -10.65 -11.26
C GLU A 239 17.26 -11.35 -10.05
N PHE A 240 16.62 -11.24 -8.88
CA PHE A 240 17.12 -11.83 -7.62
C PHE A 240 16.42 -13.14 -7.25
N SER A 241 15.51 -13.65 -8.09
CA SER A 241 14.72 -14.87 -7.84
C SER A 241 14.00 -14.84 -6.50
N LEU A 242 13.35 -13.71 -6.18
CA LEU A 242 12.65 -13.49 -4.92
C LEU A 242 11.13 -13.64 -5.08
N PRO A 243 10.43 -14.23 -4.09
CA PRO A 243 8.98 -14.14 -4.01
C PRO A 243 8.56 -12.67 -3.94
N CYS A 244 7.50 -12.32 -4.68
CA CYS A 244 7.03 -10.96 -4.74
C CYS A 244 5.51 -10.89 -4.86
N GLN A 245 4.87 -10.18 -3.94
CA GLN A 245 3.47 -9.84 -3.99
C GLN A 245 3.30 -8.36 -4.31
N ILE A 246 2.46 -8.03 -5.30
CA ILE A 246 2.17 -6.64 -5.68
C ILE A 246 0.70 -6.32 -5.54
N SER A 247 0.42 -5.10 -5.11
CA SER A 247 -0.93 -4.54 -5.06
C SER A 247 -1.19 -3.72 -6.32
N LEU A 248 -2.12 -4.15 -7.15
CA LEU A 248 -2.54 -3.43 -8.35
C LEU A 248 -3.61 -2.39 -8.03
N GLU A 249 -3.55 -1.27 -8.73
CA GLU A 249 -4.55 -0.20 -8.69
C GLU A 249 -5.22 -0.09 -10.06
N GLU A 250 -6.58 -0.06 -10.05
CA GLU A 250 -7.39 0.08 -11.26
C GLU A 250 -8.60 0.97 -11.02
N HIS A 251 -9.13 1.55 -12.08
CA HIS A 251 -10.40 2.27 -12.01
C HIS A 251 -11.54 1.35 -11.61
N MET A 252 -12.27 1.72 -10.57
CA MET A 252 -13.35 0.90 -10.02
C MET A 252 -14.69 1.65 -10.03
N ALA A 253 -15.67 1.07 -10.71
CA ALA A 253 -17.04 1.57 -10.65
C ALA A 253 -17.82 0.92 -9.50
N CYS A 254 -17.84 -0.41 -9.40
CA CYS A 254 -18.65 -1.11 -8.41
C CYS A 254 -17.83 -1.62 -7.20
N ALA A 255 -16.55 -1.94 -7.36
CA ALA A 255 -15.64 -2.56 -6.39
C ALA A 255 -16.12 -3.90 -5.76
N VAL A 256 -17.20 -4.48 -6.28
CA VAL A 256 -17.80 -5.75 -5.79
C VAL A 256 -17.82 -6.84 -6.87
N GLY A 257 -17.07 -6.63 -7.96
CA GLY A 257 -16.89 -7.63 -9.03
C GLY A 257 -18.05 -7.75 -10.03
N GLY A 258 -19.02 -6.82 -10.02
CA GLY A 258 -20.18 -6.87 -10.92
C GLY A 258 -19.91 -6.32 -12.33
N CYS A 259 -19.15 -5.20 -12.43
CA CYS A 259 -18.98 -4.48 -13.70
C CYS A 259 -17.77 -4.93 -14.54
N ALA A 260 -16.83 -5.68 -13.97
CA ALA A 260 -15.56 -6.10 -14.57
C ALA A 260 -14.65 -4.95 -15.10
N GLY A 261 -14.94 -3.68 -14.74
CA GLY A 261 -14.17 -2.52 -15.21
C GLY A 261 -12.73 -2.43 -14.68
N CYS A 262 -12.40 -3.21 -13.64
CA CYS A 262 -11.06 -3.31 -13.05
C CYS A 262 -10.35 -4.63 -13.43
N ALA A 263 -10.65 -5.20 -14.61
CA ALA A 263 -10.08 -6.46 -15.03
C ALA A 263 -8.65 -6.26 -15.57
N VAL A 264 -7.74 -7.13 -15.14
CA VAL A 264 -6.33 -7.19 -15.55
C VAL A 264 -5.98 -8.59 -16.04
N GLU A 265 -4.95 -8.69 -16.86
CA GLU A 265 -4.44 -9.96 -17.38
C GLU A 265 -3.49 -10.62 -16.37
N ILE A 266 -3.79 -11.88 -16.02
CA ILE A 266 -2.99 -12.69 -15.11
C ILE A 266 -2.66 -14.03 -15.77
N GLN A 267 -1.40 -14.44 -15.69
CA GLN A 267 -0.93 -15.74 -16.17
C GLN A 267 -1.37 -16.83 -15.18
N GLU A 268 -2.16 -17.79 -15.63
CA GLU A 268 -2.54 -19.00 -14.89
C GLU A 268 -2.02 -20.25 -15.62
N GLY A 269 -0.83 -20.70 -15.23
CA GLY A 269 -0.14 -21.76 -15.95
C GLY A 269 0.16 -21.35 -17.40
N GLN A 270 -0.38 -22.07 -18.39
CA GLN A 270 -0.21 -21.74 -19.81
C GLN A 270 -1.27 -20.79 -20.37
N ASN A 271 -2.29 -20.43 -19.58
CA ASN A 271 -3.40 -19.59 -20.03
C ASN A 271 -3.34 -18.19 -19.43
N ILE A 272 -3.92 -17.22 -20.14
CA ILE A 272 -4.15 -15.88 -19.63
C ILE A 272 -5.61 -15.80 -19.15
N ALA A 273 -5.79 -15.33 -17.92
CA ALA A 273 -7.11 -15.13 -17.33
C ALA A 273 -7.34 -13.65 -17.00
N MET A 274 -8.56 -13.16 -17.26
CA MET A 274 -8.97 -11.83 -16.82
C MET A 274 -9.39 -11.88 -15.33
N LYS A 275 -8.67 -11.19 -14.45
CA LYS A 275 -8.96 -11.10 -13.01
C LYS A 275 -9.38 -9.69 -12.66
N ARG A 276 -10.35 -9.56 -11.77
CA ARG A 276 -10.85 -8.27 -11.31
C ARG A 276 -10.07 -7.84 -10.07
N VAL A 277 -9.39 -6.71 -10.14
CA VAL A 277 -8.57 -6.18 -9.03
C VAL A 277 -9.38 -6.06 -7.73
N CYS A 278 -10.67 -5.70 -7.82
CA CYS A 278 -11.50 -5.52 -6.63
C CYS A 278 -11.86 -6.82 -5.86
N VAL A 279 -11.98 -7.97 -6.52
CA VAL A 279 -12.46 -9.21 -5.86
C VAL A 279 -11.55 -10.42 -6.05
N ASP A 280 -10.72 -10.41 -7.08
CA ASP A 280 -9.72 -11.45 -7.32
C ASP A 280 -8.32 -11.00 -6.85
N GLY A 281 -8.11 -9.66 -6.69
CA GLY A 281 -6.98 -8.93 -6.12
C GLY A 281 -7.42 -8.06 -4.92
N PRO A 282 -6.74 -6.93 -4.61
CA PRO A 282 -5.72 -6.27 -5.44
C PRO A 282 -4.35 -6.94 -5.39
N ILE A 283 -4.12 -7.87 -4.46
CA ILE A 283 -2.83 -8.53 -4.29
C ILE A 283 -2.70 -9.72 -5.24
N PHE A 284 -1.62 -9.71 -6.01
CA PHE A 284 -1.25 -10.79 -6.93
C PHE A 284 0.23 -11.14 -6.76
N GLU A 285 0.59 -12.39 -7.09
CA GLU A 285 1.99 -12.77 -7.26
C GLU A 285 2.56 -12.03 -8.47
N ALA A 286 3.66 -11.30 -8.30
CA ALA A 286 4.20 -10.41 -9.33
C ALA A 286 4.54 -11.17 -10.63
N GLU A 287 5.04 -12.41 -10.53
CA GLU A 287 5.36 -13.26 -11.67
C GLU A 287 4.16 -13.50 -12.58
N THR A 288 2.94 -13.55 -12.01
CA THR A 288 1.71 -13.84 -12.76
C THR A 288 1.12 -12.61 -13.47
N VAL A 289 1.49 -11.40 -13.07
CA VAL A 289 0.91 -10.17 -13.62
C VAL A 289 1.49 -9.86 -15.00
N ILE A 290 0.60 -9.66 -15.98
CA ILE A 290 0.94 -9.20 -17.32
C ILE A 290 0.69 -7.69 -17.39
N PHE A 291 1.76 -6.92 -17.45
CA PHE A 291 1.65 -5.47 -17.62
C PHE A 291 1.45 -5.14 -19.12
N PRO A 292 0.54 -4.22 -19.47
CA PRO A 292 0.34 -3.81 -20.84
C PRO A 292 1.65 -3.35 -21.49
N SER A 293 1.89 -3.81 -22.73
CA SER A 293 2.92 -3.22 -23.59
C SER A 293 2.46 -1.81 -23.94
N LYS A 294 3.31 -0.81 -23.70
CA LYS A 294 3.05 0.56 -24.19
C LYS A 294 3.23 0.62 -25.68
#